data_4f2aa3506fb3944955c95299334636be
#
_entry.id   4f2aa3506fb3944955c95299334636be
#
_cell.length_a   1.000
_cell.length_b   1.000
_cell.length_c   1.000
_cell.angle_alpha   90.00
_cell.angle_beta   90.00
_cell.angle_gamma   90.00
#
_symmetry.space_group_name_H-M   'P 1'
#
loop_
_entity.id
_entity.type
_entity.pdbx_description
1 polymer ?
#
loop_
_entity_poly.entity_id
_entity_poly.type
_entity_poly.pdbx_seq_one_letter_code
_entity_poly.pdbx_strand_id
1 'polypeptide(L)'
;MKQLNTLTLNITIAVIDFLYRGRDYQRFWVLEEIARAPYFAFLSVLHFRESLGLRGPEHLYLMKEHFAQTINETEHLEHMESRGGSNYWIDRFFARHLVLVYYWINVVYYWLSPRNAYHLNSEIELHAVMTYAKYLSEVDPMDSKIVEIMNDEVNHYQELESARRMIS
;
A
#
# COMPACT_ATOMS: atom_id res chain seq x y z
N MET A 1 -17.51 6.97 7.34
CA MET A 1 -16.09 6.74 7.05
C MET A 1 -15.88 5.65 6.00
N LYS A 2 -16.50 4.46 6.10
CA LYS A 2 -16.36 3.42 5.04
C LYS A 2 -16.72 3.92 3.63
N GLN A 3 -17.84 4.61 3.47
CA GLN A 3 -18.23 5.19 2.16
C GLN A 3 -17.21 6.19 1.61
N LEU A 4 -16.58 6.98 2.49
CA LEU A 4 -15.52 7.90 2.09
C LEU A 4 -14.28 7.14 1.61
N ASN A 5 -13.86 6.10 2.33
CA ASN A 5 -12.74 5.24 1.92
C ASN A 5 -12.99 4.63 0.53
N THR A 6 -14.16 4.03 0.34
CA THR A 6 -14.55 3.44 -0.96
C THR A 6 -14.57 4.49 -2.08
N LEU A 7 -15.10 5.67 -1.82
CA LEU A 7 -15.13 6.75 -2.83
C LEU A 7 -13.71 7.21 -3.19
N THR A 8 -12.86 7.45 -2.18
CA THR A 8 -11.46 7.84 -2.38
C THR A 8 -10.71 6.80 -3.19
N LEU A 9 -10.84 5.53 -2.82
CA LEU A 9 -10.21 4.42 -3.51
C LEU A 9 -10.66 4.35 -4.99
N ASN A 10 -11.97 4.38 -5.24
CA ASN A 10 -12.50 4.31 -6.61
C ASN A 10 -12.02 5.45 -7.50
N ILE A 11 -11.93 6.68 -6.96
CA ILE A 11 -11.40 7.83 -7.70
C ILE A 11 -9.92 7.62 -8.00
N THR A 12 -9.12 7.20 -7.01
CA THR A 12 -7.68 6.94 -7.18
C THR A 12 -7.44 5.85 -8.23
N ILE A 13 -8.17 4.74 -8.16
CA ILE A 13 -8.11 3.66 -9.15
C ILE A 13 -8.43 4.16 -10.54
N ALA A 14 -9.54 4.88 -10.71
CA ALA A 14 -9.97 5.40 -12.01
C ALA A 14 -8.91 6.33 -12.63
N VAL A 15 -8.25 7.16 -11.81
CA VAL A 15 -7.16 8.04 -12.25
C VAL A 15 -5.94 7.23 -12.69
N ILE A 16 -5.52 6.25 -11.89
CA ILE A 16 -4.37 5.39 -12.21
C ILE A 16 -4.65 4.59 -13.49
N ASP A 17 -5.82 3.97 -13.61
CA ASP A 17 -6.22 3.20 -14.79
C ASP A 17 -6.25 4.05 -16.07
N PHE A 18 -6.68 5.30 -15.96
CA PHE A 18 -6.67 6.22 -17.08
C PHE A 18 -5.27 6.65 -17.49
N LEU A 19 -4.42 7.01 -16.51
CA LEU A 19 -3.06 7.53 -16.76
C LEU A 19 -2.10 6.44 -17.24
N TYR A 20 -2.25 5.21 -16.75
CA TYR A 20 -1.33 4.10 -17.00
C TYR A 20 -1.91 3.01 -17.91
N ARG A 21 -2.94 3.31 -18.67
CA ARG A 21 -3.57 2.37 -19.61
C ARG A 21 -2.55 1.81 -20.61
N GLY A 22 -2.38 0.47 -20.63
CA GLY A 22 -1.43 -0.22 -21.50
C GLY A 22 0.05 -0.05 -21.09
N ARG A 23 0.29 0.38 -19.84
CA ARG A 23 1.63 0.53 -19.27
C ARG A 23 1.71 -0.21 -17.93
N ASP A 24 1.68 -1.54 -17.96
CA ASP A 24 1.47 -2.37 -16.77
C ASP A 24 2.54 -2.15 -15.70
N TYR A 25 3.83 -2.22 -16.04
CA TYR A 25 4.90 -2.05 -15.06
C TYR A 25 5.00 -0.63 -14.48
N GLN A 26 4.63 0.41 -15.24
CA GLN A 26 4.52 1.77 -14.70
C GLN A 26 3.32 1.88 -13.73
N ARG A 27 2.21 1.23 -14.06
CA ARG A 27 1.03 1.14 -13.18
C ARG A 27 1.37 0.40 -11.89
N PHE A 28 2.04 -0.74 -11.98
CA PHE A 28 2.49 -1.52 -10.82
C PHE A 28 3.44 -0.70 -9.96
N TRP A 29 4.43 -0.05 -10.56
CA TRP A 29 5.37 0.80 -9.83
C TRP A 29 4.66 1.90 -9.02
N VAL A 30 3.64 2.54 -9.59
CA VAL A 30 2.84 3.56 -8.87
C VAL A 30 2.00 2.93 -7.76
N LEU A 31 1.46 1.73 -7.96
CA LEU A 31 0.72 1.00 -6.93
C LEU A 31 1.62 0.67 -5.72
N GLU A 32 2.82 0.15 -5.95
CA GLU A 32 3.80 -0.14 -4.90
C GLU A 32 4.26 1.12 -4.14
N GLU A 33 4.47 2.24 -4.85
CA GLU A 33 4.76 3.52 -4.19
C GLU A 33 3.60 3.96 -3.28
N ILE A 34 2.35 3.72 -3.67
CA ILE A 34 1.17 4.03 -2.85
C ILE A 34 1.04 3.04 -1.70
N ALA A 35 1.16 1.74 -1.93
CA ALA A 35 0.98 0.67 -0.93
C ALA A 35 2.00 0.79 0.21
N ARG A 36 3.24 1.13 -0.09
CA ARG A 36 4.31 1.31 0.89
C ARG A 36 4.09 2.48 1.85
N ALA A 37 3.47 3.57 1.41
CA ALA A 37 3.36 4.82 2.20
C ALA A 37 2.63 4.67 3.54
N PRO A 38 1.52 3.93 3.65
CA PRO A 38 0.82 3.71 4.92
C PRO A 38 1.66 3.04 5.98
N TYR A 39 2.49 2.08 5.63
CA TYR A 39 3.32 1.35 6.59
C TYR A 39 4.36 2.28 7.24
N PHE A 40 4.99 3.17 6.49
CA PHE A 40 5.82 4.24 7.04
C PHE A 40 5.05 5.18 7.97
N ALA A 41 3.82 5.54 7.59
CA ALA A 41 2.96 6.39 8.39
C ALA A 41 2.57 5.70 9.71
N PHE A 42 2.20 4.41 9.67
CA PHE A 42 1.85 3.63 10.85
C PHE A 42 3.04 3.50 11.81
N LEU A 43 4.21 3.18 11.29
CA LEU A 43 5.45 3.13 12.08
C LEU A 43 5.75 4.46 12.76
N SER A 44 5.62 5.57 12.02
CA SER A 44 5.86 6.92 12.56
C SER A 44 4.90 7.25 13.69
N VAL A 45 3.62 6.93 13.55
CA VAL A 45 2.60 7.16 14.59
C VAL A 45 2.82 6.24 15.80
N LEU A 46 3.14 4.97 15.57
CA LEU A 46 3.44 4.04 16.66
C LEU A 46 4.66 4.50 17.45
N HIS A 47 5.73 4.92 16.78
CA HIS A 47 6.91 5.48 17.44
C HIS A 47 6.58 6.76 18.24
N PHE A 48 5.75 7.65 17.68
CA PHE A 48 5.31 8.84 18.39
C PHE A 48 4.46 8.50 19.63
N ARG A 49 3.54 7.54 19.52
CA ARG A 49 2.78 7.04 20.69
C ARG A 49 3.70 6.47 21.76
N GLU A 50 4.73 5.74 21.37
CA GLU A 50 5.74 5.21 22.30
C GLU A 50 6.44 6.34 23.08
N SER A 51 6.84 7.42 22.40
CA SER A 51 7.49 8.57 23.03
C SER A 51 6.61 9.28 24.06
N LEU A 52 5.28 9.16 23.93
CA LEU A 52 4.29 9.67 24.87
C LEU A 52 3.88 8.66 25.95
N GLY A 53 4.49 7.46 25.99
CA GLY A 53 4.11 6.39 26.91
C GLY A 53 2.78 5.70 26.56
N LEU A 54 2.25 5.90 25.37
CA LEU A 54 0.96 5.35 24.89
C LEU A 54 1.16 4.02 24.16
N ARG A 55 1.73 3.03 24.84
CA ARG A 55 1.93 1.68 24.32
C ARG A 55 0.75 0.77 24.69
N GLY A 56 0.07 0.21 23.69
CA GLY A 56 -0.84 -0.91 23.88
C GLY A 56 -0.13 -2.26 23.92
N PRO A 57 -0.78 -3.35 24.31
CA PRO A 57 -0.20 -4.69 24.33
C PRO A 57 0.22 -5.18 22.93
N GLU A 58 -0.47 -4.72 21.89
CA GLU A 58 -0.23 -5.02 20.47
C GLU A 58 0.92 -4.21 19.86
N HIS A 59 1.43 -3.20 20.55
CA HIS A 59 2.34 -2.19 19.99
C HIS A 59 3.58 -2.82 19.32
N LEU A 60 4.28 -3.72 20.01
CA LEU A 60 5.49 -4.33 19.48
C LEU A 60 5.19 -5.27 18.29
N TYR A 61 4.04 -5.93 18.30
CA TYR A 61 3.59 -6.76 17.19
C TYR A 61 3.36 -5.88 15.96
N LEU A 62 2.58 -4.82 16.07
CA LEU A 62 2.28 -3.91 14.97
C LEU A 62 3.54 -3.24 14.40
N MET A 63 4.49 -2.84 15.27
CA MET A 63 5.78 -2.30 14.82
C MET A 63 6.54 -3.29 13.94
N LYS A 64 6.62 -4.56 14.35
CA LYS A 64 7.33 -5.61 13.59
C LYS A 64 6.65 -5.90 12.26
N GLU A 65 5.32 -6.03 12.26
CA GLU A 65 4.54 -6.30 11.05
C GLU A 65 4.72 -5.18 10.03
N HIS A 66 4.47 -3.93 10.43
CA HIS A 66 4.58 -2.82 9.49
C HIS A 66 6.01 -2.59 8.99
N PHE A 67 7.01 -2.91 9.81
CA PHE A 67 8.40 -2.86 9.35
C PHE A 67 8.68 -3.94 8.30
N ALA A 68 8.21 -5.16 8.52
CA ALA A 68 8.35 -6.26 7.55
C ALA A 68 7.63 -5.92 6.23
N GLN A 69 6.40 -5.44 6.30
CA GLN A 69 5.62 -4.99 5.15
C GLN A 69 6.32 -3.85 4.39
N THR A 70 6.90 -2.88 5.09
CA THR A 70 7.67 -1.80 4.47
C THR A 70 8.85 -2.31 3.64
N ILE A 71 9.56 -3.32 4.13
CA ILE A 71 10.69 -3.94 3.41
C ILE A 71 10.18 -4.70 2.19
N ASN A 72 9.14 -5.51 2.37
CA ASN A 72 8.57 -6.31 1.28
C ASN A 72 8.05 -5.41 0.14
N GLU A 73 7.28 -4.36 0.43
CA GLU A 73 6.85 -3.36 -0.56
C GLU A 73 8.02 -2.67 -1.27
N THR A 74 9.15 -2.50 -0.58
CA THR A 74 10.34 -1.93 -1.21
C THR A 74 10.96 -2.90 -2.20
N GLU A 75 10.99 -4.20 -1.90
CA GLU A 75 11.46 -5.25 -2.81
C GLU A 75 10.55 -5.37 -4.04
N HIS A 76 9.22 -5.27 -3.87
CA HIS A 76 8.27 -5.21 -4.98
C HIS A 76 8.57 -4.01 -5.89
N LEU A 77 8.74 -2.83 -5.29
CA LEU A 77 9.05 -1.60 -6.02
C LEU A 77 10.35 -1.73 -6.83
N GLU A 78 11.42 -2.27 -6.24
CA GLU A 78 12.69 -2.53 -6.92
C GLU A 78 12.51 -3.47 -8.11
N HIS A 79 11.68 -4.51 -7.96
CA HIS A 79 11.33 -5.39 -9.08
C HIS A 79 10.64 -4.61 -10.20
N MET A 80 9.63 -3.78 -9.89
CA MET A 80 8.95 -2.97 -10.90
C MET A 80 9.90 -1.98 -11.58
N GLU A 81 10.85 -1.40 -10.83
CA GLU A 81 11.89 -0.53 -11.38
C GLU A 81 12.79 -1.28 -12.36
N SER A 82 13.21 -2.50 -12.03
CA SER A 82 14.03 -3.34 -12.91
C SER A 82 13.34 -3.68 -14.24
N ARG A 83 12.02 -3.69 -14.25
CA ARG A 83 11.16 -3.93 -15.43
C ARG A 83 10.77 -2.63 -16.16
N GLY A 84 11.34 -1.49 -15.76
CA GLY A 84 11.14 -0.19 -16.40
C GLY A 84 9.93 0.59 -15.89
N GLY A 85 9.35 0.22 -14.75
CA GLY A 85 8.22 0.89 -14.13
C GLY A 85 8.48 2.36 -13.82
N SER A 86 9.73 2.71 -13.49
CA SER A 86 10.14 4.08 -13.16
C SER A 86 10.85 4.83 -14.29
N ASN A 87 10.77 4.39 -15.55
CA ASN A 87 11.58 4.96 -16.64
C ASN A 87 11.25 6.42 -16.96
N TYR A 88 10.01 6.84 -16.80
CA TYR A 88 9.60 8.20 -17.12
C TYR A 88 9.79 9.13 -15.90
N TRP A 89 10.60 10.18 -16.07
CA TRP A 89 10.86 11.15 -14.99
C TRP A 89 9.61 11.84 -14.47
N ILE A 90 8.62 12.08 -15.36
CA ILE A 90 7.36 12.73 -15.03
C ILE A 90 6.52 11.85 -14.09
N ASP A 91 6.46 10.52 -14.36
CA ASP A 91 5.77 9.56 -13.49
C ASP A 91 6.42 9.55 -12.10
N ARG A 92 7.77 9.47 -12.05
CA ARG A 92 8.53 9.53 -10.77
C ARG A 92 8.28 10.81 -10.00
N PHE A 93 8.27 11.95 -10.69
CA PHE A 93 8.06 13.25 -10.05
C PHE A 93 6.66 13.31 -9.40
N PHE A 94 5.61 13.07 -10.18
CA PHE A 94 4.24 13.18 -9.67
C PHE A 94 3.93 12.08 -8.65
N ALA A 95 4.26 10.82 -8.90
CA ALA A 95 3.99 9.74 -7.97
C ALA A 95 4.64 10.00 -6.60
N ARG A 96 5.93 10.29 -6.55
CA ARG A 96 6.63 10.51 -5.28
C ARG A 96 6.13 11.72 -4.49
N HIS A 97 5.74 12.80 -5.17
CA HIS A 97 5.18 13.97 -4.48
C HIS A 97 3.76 13.72 -3.96
N LEU A 98 2.91 13.04 -4.74
CA LEU A 98 1.57 12.65 -4.32
C LEU A 98 1.61 11.63 -3.18
N VAL A 99 2.53 10.67 -3.23
CA VAL A 99 2.74 9.68 -2.17
C VAL A 99 3.22 10.35 -0.88
N LEU A 100 4.04 11.39 -0.96
CA LEU A 100 4.42 12.16 0.23
C LEU A 100 3.22 12.85 0.89
N VAL A 101 2.30 13.41 0.10
CA VAL A 101 1.04 13.96 0.62
C VAL A 101 0.17 12.84 1.22
N TYR A 102 0.09 11.70 0.53
CA TYR A 102 -0.65 10.54 1.00
C TYR A 102 -0.09 9.97 2.31
N TYR A 103 1.24 9.94 2.47
CA TYR A 103 1.89 9.58 3.74
C TYR A 103 1.38 10.45 4.90
N TRP A 104 1.38 11.78 4.74
CA TRP A 104 0.89 12.68 5.79
C TRP A 104 -0.60 12.53 6.08
N ILE A 105 -1.40 12.26 5.05
CA ILE A 105 -2.82 11.92 5.23
C ILE A 105 -2.95 10.66 6.10
N ASN A 106 -2.16 9.61 5.82
CA ASN A 106 -2.17 8.38 6.62
C ASN A 106 -1.66 8.60 8.05
N VAL A 107 -0.65 9.44 8.27
CA VAL A 107 -0.20 9.81 9.63
C VAL A 107 -1.36 10.39 10.45
N VAL A 108 -2.05 11.39 9.91
CA VAL A 108 -3.19 12.02 10.59
C VAL A 108 -4.35 11.03 10.73
N TYR A 109 -4.65 10.28 9.68
CA TYR A 109 -5.76 9.33 9.67
C TYR A 109 -5.55 8.19 10.66
N TYR A 110 -4.36 7.61 10.70
CA TYR A 110 -4.01 6.56 11.65
C TYR A 110 -3.95 7.08 13.10
N TRP A 111 -3.49 8.31 13.31
CA TRP A 111 -3.53 8.95 14.63
C TRP A 111 -4.95 9.10 15.17
N LEU A 112 -5.88 9.58 14.32
CA LEU A 112 -7.25 9.87 14.71
C LEU A 112 -8.17 8.65 14.71
N SER A 113 -7.95 7.71 13.80
CA SER A 113 -8.84 6.57 13.57
C SER A 113 -8.09 5.36 12.99
N PRO A 114 -7.25 4.68 13.80
CA PRO A 114 -6.42 3.56 13.33
C PRO A 114 -7.23 2.48 12.61
N ARG A 115 -8.39 2.11 13.17
CA ARG A 115 -9.27 1.08 12.61
C ARG A 115 -9.75 1.40 11.19
N ASN A 116 -10.05 2.67 10.90
CA ASN A 116 -10.47 3.06 9.56
C ASN A 116 -9.28 3.26 8.61
N ALA A 117 -8.11 3.65 9.12
CA ALA A 117 -6.88 3.69 8.35
C ALA A 117 -6.49 2.28 7.87
N TYR A 118 -6.52 1.29 8.75
CA TYR A 118 -6.32 -0.11 8.35
C TYR A 118 -7.33 -0.59 7.31
N HIS A 119 -8.61 -0.24 7.47
CA HIS A 119 -9.61 -0.61 6.47
C HIS A 119 -9.37 0.04 5.10
N LEU A 120 -8.95 1.31 5.04
CA LEU A 120 -8.61 1.94 3.76
C LEU A 120 -7.47 1.21 3.08
N ASN A 121 -6.42 0.91 3.85
CA ASN A 121 -5.23 0.30 3.27
C ASN A 121 -5.42 -1.19 2.95
N SER A 122 -6.23 -1.94 3.71
CA SER A 122 -6.60 -3.30 3.31
C SER A 122 -7.37 -3.34 1.98
N GLU A 123 -8.21 -2.34 1.69
CA GLU A 123 -8.88 -2.24 0.39
C GLU A 123 -7.91 -1.89 -0.76
N ILE A 124 -6.82 -1.18 -0.48
CA ILE A 124 -5.75 -0.89 -1.45
C ILE A 124 -5.01 -2.18 -1.81
N GLU A 125 -4.59 -2.98 -0.81
CA GLU A 125 -3.94 -4.27 -1.05
C GLU A 125 -4.84 -5.22 -1.84
N LEU A 126 -6.11 -5.29 -1.48
CA LEU A 126 -7.07 -6.10 -2.24
C LEU A 126 -7.19 -5.64 -3.70
N HIS A 127 -7.10 -4.34 -3.96
CA HIS A 127 -7.06 -3.81 -5.33
C HIS A 127 -5.76 -4.20 -6.05
N ALA A 128 -4.62 -4.20 -5.38
CA ALA A 128 -3.35 -4.66 -5.93
C ALA A 128 -3.44 -6.13 -6.33
N VAL A 129 -3.97 -7.01 -5.46
CA VAL A 129 -4.26 -8.42 -5.79
C VAL A 129 -5.07 -8.55 -7.07
N MET A 130 -6.19 -7.80 -7.20
CA MET A 130 -7.04 -7.86 -8.40
C MET A 130 -6.32 -7.37 -9.65
N THR A 131 -5.46 -6.37 -9.51
CA THR A 131 -4.65 -5.81 -10.61
C THR A 131 -3.64 -6.82 -11.12
N TYR A 132 -2.90 -7.48 -10.22
CA TYR A 132 -1.94 -8.54 -10.58
C TYR A 132 -2.62 -9.78 -11.14
N ALA A 133 -3.74 -10.22 -10.55
CA ALA A 133 -4.53 -11.33 -11.07
C ALA A 133 -5.02 -11.07 -12.50
N LYS A 134 -5.44 -9.84 -12.79
CA LYS A 134 -5.85 -9.45 -14.15
C LYS A 134 -4.68 -9.52 -15.12
N TYR A 135 -3.52 -8.97 -14.77
CA TYR A 135 -2.31 -9.04 -15.59
C TYR A 135 -1.91 -10.49 -15.89
N LEU A 136 -1.86 -11.35 -14.87
CA LEU A 136 -1.56 -12.78 -15.04
C LEU A 136 -2.57 -13.48 -15.96
N SER A 137 -3.86 -13.12 -15.91
CA SER A 137 -4.86 -13.74 -16.75
C SER A 137 -4.87 -13.25 -18.21
N GLU A 138 -4.49 -12.00 -18.46
CA GLU A 138 -4.67 -11.35 -19.76
C GLU A 138 -3.34 -11.15 -20.52
N VAL A 139 -2.21 -11.05 -19.82
CA VAL A 139 -0.92 -10.63 -20.42
C VAL A 139 0.15 -11.71 -20.30
N ASP A 140 0.51 -12.14 -19.08
CA ASP A 140 1.56 -13.14 -18.87
C ASP A 140 1.20 -14.09 -17.71
N PRO A 141 0.55 -15.24 -18.01
CA PRO A 141 0.20 -16.22 -16.99
C PRO A 141 1.39 -16.93 -16.33
N MET A 142 2.60 -16.79 -16.91
CA MET A 142 3.81 -17.48 -16.44
C MET A 142 4.77 -16.56 -15.69
N ASP A 143 4.43 -15.30 -15.45
CA ASP A 143 5.26 -14.37 -14.65
C ASP A 143 5.25 -14.76 -13.18
N SER A 144 6.20 -15.65 -12.82
CA SER A 144 6.30 -16.21 -11.48
C SER A 144 6.57 -15.14 -10.40
N LYS A 145 7.23 -14.04 -10.76
CA LYS A 145 7.49 -12.96 -9.79
C LYS A 145 6.22 -12.15 -9.48
N ILE A 146 5.39 -11.91 -10.49
CA ILE A 146 4.07 -11.27 -10.26
C ILE A 146 3.14 -12.20 -9.47
N VAL A 147 3.23 -13.53 -9.66
CA VAL A 147 2.49 -14.49 -8.80
C VAL A 147 2.95 -14.40 -7.34
N GLU A 148 4.26 -14.32 -7.10
CA GLU A 148 4.82 -14.15 -5.75
C GLU A 148 4.32 -12.85 -5.11
N ILE A 149 4.48 -11.72 -5.79
CA ILE A 149 4.02 -10.40 -5.33
C ILE A 149 2.51 -10.42 -5.03
N MET A 150 1.69 -10.96 -5.93
CA MET A 150 0.26 -11.08 -5.70
C MET A 150 -0.09 -11.87 -4.42
N ASN A 151 0.68 -12.92 -4.10
CA ASN A 151 0.49 -13.67 -2.85
C ASN A 151 0.91 -12.86 -1.62
N ASP A 152 1.94 -12.05 -1.73
CA ASP A 152 2.37 -11.14 -0.66
C ASP A 152 1.28 -10.10 -0.38
N GLU A 153 0.63 -9.53 -1.42
CA GLU A 153 -0.50 -8.59 -1.25
C GLU A 153 -1.72 -9.24 -0.57
N VAL A 154 -1.98 -10.54 -0.84
CA VAL A 154 -3.01 -11.30 -0.11
C VAL A 154 -2.66 -11.39 1.39
N ASN A 155 -1.39 -11.62 1.71
CA ASN A 155 -0.91 -11.66 3.10
C ASN A 155 -1.03 -10.27 3.76
N HIS A 156 -0.60 -9.20 3.09
CA HIS A 156 -0.73 -7.81 3.56
C HIS A 156 -2.19 -7.44 3.88
N TYR A 157 -3.11 -7.77 2.97
CA TYR A 157 -4.55 -7.61 3.21
C TYR A 157 -5.01 -8.31 4.48
N GLN A 158 -4.62 -9.59 4.69
CA GLN A 158 -5.03 -10.37 5.85
C GLN A 158 -4.44 -9.82 7.15
N GLU A 159 -3.21 -9.36 7.12
CA GLU A 159 -2.51 -8.77 8.28
C GLU A 159 -3.11 -7.43 8.68
N LEU A 160 -3.41 -6.55 7.71
CA LEU A 160 -4.11 -5.29 7.97
C LEU A 160 -5.52 -5.51 8.57
N GLU A 161 -6.26 -6.50 8.07
CA GLU A 161 -7.57 -6.88 8.62
C GLU A 161 -7.43 -7.50 10.03
N SER A 162 -6.34 -8.19 10.31
CA SER A 162 -6.03 -8.71 11.65
C SER A 162 -5.66 -7.58 12.62
N ALA A 163 -4.78 -6.66 12.20
CA ALA A 163 -4.44 -5.45 12.96
C ALA A 163 -5.69 -4.60 13.26
N ARG A 164 -6.58 -4.44 12.28
CA ARG A 164 -7.85 -3.73 12.44
C ARG A 164 -8.76 -4.35 13.51
N ARG A 165 -8.70 -5.66 13.68
CA ARG A 165 -9.48 -6.38 14.72
C ARG A 165 -8.84 -6.31 16.10
N MET A 166 -7.52 -6.19 16.19
CA MET A 166 -6.78 -6.08 17.46
C MET A 166 -7.03 -4.73 18.15
N ILE A 167 -7.12 -3.66 17.37
CA ILE A 167 -7.42 -2.33 17.91
C ILE A 167 -8.90 -2.12 18.04
N SER A 168 -9.37 -2.21 19.29
CA SER A 168 -10.76 -1.95 19.69
C SER A 168 -11.08 -0.46 19.77
#